data_8cc69e86781ace26da50a81789eb53a0
#
_entry.id   8cc69e86781ace26da50a81789eb53a0
#
_cell.length_a   1.000
_cell.length_b   1.000
_cell.length_c   1.000
_cell.angle_alpha   90.00
_cell.angle_beta   90.00
_cell.angle_gamma   90.00
#
_symmetry.space_group_name_H-M   'P 1'
#
loop_
_entity.id
_entity.type
_entity.pdbx_description
1 polymer ?
#
loop_
_entity_poly.entity_id
_entity_poly.type
_entity_poly.pdbx_seq_one_letter_code
_entity_poly.pdbx_strand_id
1 'polypeptide(L)'
;MRNDVNYEHVKEIITDYDILSERCDEIDLTKKNKNIQKTVLQLKNTIKANPGMLGLSANQIGLYERVLVLNFNGSLRSFINPIITRVDGFELSRETCHSIPDKTFIRMRNSRVWVTYQTPLGKIESVELNGVAAKVMQHHIDHLDGLLLSDVSLEIDEEFDKATDEEREEVIKMYLESLDISAEELTKEVNADADGKQLADAMKFIESVNKGETVVESVPYTDEEFEALKTN
;
A
#
# COMPACT_ATOMS: atom_id res chain seq x y z
N MET A 1 -15.79 21.18 -3.70
CA MET A 1 -16.45 20.82 -2.43
C MET A 1 -15.53 21.23 -1.30
N ARG A 2 -16.00 21.94 -0.28
CA ARG A 2 -15.16 22.24 0.89
C ARG A 2 -14.95 20.89 1.61
N ASN A 3 -13.70 20.48 1.76
CA ASN A 3 -13.36 19.36 2.63
C ASN A 3 -13.64 19.82 4.06
N ASP A 4 -14.76 19.37 4.65
CA ASP A 4 -15.07 19.63 6.05
C ASP A 4 -14.12 18.82 6.93
N VAL A 5 -12.95 19.41 7.21
CA VAL A 5 -11.95 18.84 8.14
C VAL A 5 -12.34 19.23 9.55
N ASN A 6 -12.56 18.25 10.42
CA ASN A 6 -12.66 18.52 11.85
C ASN A 6 -11.26 18.41 12.48
N TYR A 7 -10.62 19.56 12.69
CA TYR A 7 -9.26 19.66 13.21
C TYR A 7 -9.09 19.12 14.63
N GLU A 8 -10.14 19.00 15.45
CA GLU A 8 -10.08 18.36 16.76
C GLU A 8 -9.71 16.86 16.66
N HIS A 9 -9.98 16.25 15.51
CA HIS A 9 -9.71 14.85 15.25
C HIS A 9 -8.48 14.62 14.35
N VAL A 10 -7.82 15.67 13.91
CA VAL A 10 -6.55 15.54 13.16
C VAL A 10 -5.46 15.11 14.13
N LYS A 11 -4.64 14.15 13.71
CA LYS A 11 -3.51 13.63 14.47
C LYS A 11 -2.21 13.91 13.76
N GLU A 12 -1.16 14.05 14.55
CA GLU A 12 0.22 14.10 14.05
C GLU A 12 0.61 12.71 13.51
N ILE A 13 1.40 12.69 12.45
CA ILE A 13 1.94 11.44 11.88
C ILE A 13 3.16 11.04 12.70
N ILE A 14 3.13 9.82 13.21
CA ILE A 14 4.24 9.20 13.94
C ILE A 14 5.36 8.87 12.96
N THR A 15 6.59 9.20 13.33
CA THR A 15 7.81 8.85 12.61
C THR A 15 8.78 8.02 13.45
N ASP A 16 8.40 7.69 14.68
CA ASP A 16 9.18 6.87 15.60
C ASP A 16 9.12 5.40 15.18
N TYR A 17 10.29 4.80 14.90
CA TYR A 17 10.39 3.43 14.41
C TYR A 17 9.84 2.41 15.41
N ASP A 18 10.16 2.54 16.69
CA ASP A 18 9.76 1.57 17.73
C ASP A 18 8.23 1.51 17.86
N ILE A 19 7.58 2.69 17.75
CA ILE A 19 6.11 2.78 17.76
C ILE A 19 5.51 2.14 16.50
N LEU A 20 6.09 2.39 15.34
CA LEU A 20 5.57 1.94 14.05
C LEU A 20 5.80 0.45 13.80
N SER A 21 6.85 -0.14 14.40
CA SER A 21 7.18 -1.56 14.29
C SER A 21 6.34 -2.47 15.18
N GLU A 22 5.51 -1.89 16.07
CA GLU A 22 4.56 -2.68 16.86
C GLU A 22 3.36 -3.12 15.99
N ARG A 23 3.04 -4.42 16.09
CA ARG A 23 1.88 -4.99 15.41
C ARG A 23 0.59 -4.49 16.05
N CYS A 24 -0.39 -4.11 15.21
CA CYS A 24 -1.71 -3.73 15.66
C CYS A 24 -2.58 -4.93 16.06
N ASP A 25 -3.34 -4.76 17.13
CA ASP A 25 -4.25 -5.77 17.67
C ASP A 25 -5.55 -5.86 16.84
N GLU A 26 -6.04 -7.08 16.66
CA GLU A 26 -7.37 -7.31 16.09
C GLU A 26 -8.46 -6.79 17.03
N ILE A 27 -9.53 -6.30 16.43
CA ILE A 27 -10.63 -5.69 17.16
C ILE A 27 -11.82 -6.65 17.24
N ASP A 28 -12.29 -6.92 18.44
CA ASP A 28 -13.54 -7.64 18.69
C ASP A 28 -14.75 -6.69 18.52
N LEU A 29 -15.39 -6.75 17.35
CA LEU A 29 -16.57 -5.95 17.03
C LEU A 29 -17.88 -6.51 17.61
N THR A 30 -17.86 -7.67 18.24
CA THR A 30 -19.03 -8.20 18.94
C THR A 30 -19.37 -7.39 20.20
N LYS A 31 -18.36 -6.75 20.76
CA LYS A 31 -18.47 -5.80 21.89
C LYS A 31 -18.72 -4.39 21.33
N LYS A 32 -19.65 -3.63 21.95
CA LYS A 32 -19.84 -2.20 21.61
C LYS A 32 -18.54 -1.43 21.84
N ASN A 33 -17.72 -1.33 20.81
CA ASN A 33 -16.47 -0.59 20.86
C ASN A 33 -16.65 0.84 20.32
N LYS A 34 -16.92 1.80 21.22
CA LYS A 34 -17.04 3.22 20.85
C LYS A 34 -15.72 3.80 20.33
N ASN A 35 -14.59 3.15 20.63
CA ASN A 35 -13.27 3.65 20.24
C ASN A 35 -13.05 3.54 18.73
N ILE A 36 -13.54 2.48 18.07
CA ILE A 36 -13.38 2.30 16.61
C ILE A 36 -13.91 3.47 15.80
N GLN A 37 -15.12 3.96 16.16
CA GLN A 37 -15.69 5.10 15.45
C GLN A 37 -14.82 6.35 15.61
N LYS A 38 -14.19 6.52 16.79
CA LYS A 38 -13.27 7.61 17.06
C LYS A 38 -11.98 7.44 16.27
N THR A 39 -11.38 6.23 16.26
CA THR A 39 -10.19 5.90 15.47
C THR A 39 -10.43 6.16 13.98
N VAL A 40 -11.52 5.65 13.42
CA VAL A 40 -11.90 5.89 12.01
C VAL A 40 -12.07 7.38 11.73
N LEU A 41 -12.69 8.14 12.64
CA LEU A 41 -12.89 9.57 12.49
C LEU A 41 -11.55 10.33 12.50
N GLN A 42 -10.62 9.95 13.38
CA GLN A 42 -9.27 10.54 13.45
C GLN A 42 -8.48 10.25 12.17
N LEU A 43 -8.45 9.00 11.70
CA LEU A 43 -7.80 8.63 10.44
C LEU A 43 -8.36 9.44 9.25
N LYS A 44 -9.70 9.50 9.11
CA LYS A 44 -10.35 10.25 8.04
C LYS A 44 -10.03 11.75 8.06
N ASN A 45 -10.03 12.38 9.24
CA ASN A 45 -9.73 13.81 9.34
C ASN A 45 -8.23 14.08 9.11
N THR A 46 -7.35 13.19 9.54
CA THR A 46 -5.91 13.31 9.28
C THR A 46 -5.61 13.18 7.79
N ILE A 47 -6.22 12.23 7.07
CA ILE A 47 -6.09 12.14 5.61
C ILE A 47 -6.60 13.43 4.93
N LYS A 48 -7.76 13.93 5.32
CA LYS A 48 -8.33 15.15 4.73
C LYS A 48 -7.45 16.39 4.98
N ALA A 49 -6.76 16.44 6.10
CA ALA A 49 -5.84 17.54 6.45
C ALA A 49 -4.52 17.47 5.68
N ASN A 50 -4.18 16.31 5.10
CA ASN A 50 -2.94 16.07 4.36
C ASN A 50 -3.25 15.76 2.89
N PRO A 51 -3.32 16.78 2.01
CA PRO A 51 -3.61 16.58 0.59
C PRO A 51 -2.58 15.64 -0.05
N GLY A 52 -3.06 14.72 -0.89
CA GLY A 52 -2.21 13.72 -1.55
C GLY A 52 -2.05 12.41 -0.77
N MET A 53 -2.49 12.34 0.50
CA MET A 53 -2.45 11.11 1.27
C MET A 53 -3.46 10.09 0.73
N LEU A 54 -2.96 8.91 0.31
CA LEU A 54 -3.76 7.83 -0.29
C LEU A 54 -4.33 6.87 0.74
N GLY A 55 -3.78 6.84 1.95
CA GLY A 55 -4.24 5.99 3.04
C GLY A 55 -3.55 6.32 4.34
N LEU A 56 -4.02 5.72 5.44
CA LEU A 56 -3.46 5.88 6.76
C LEU A 56 -3.85 4.71 7.65
N SER A 57 -2.88 4.14 8.35
CA SER A 57 -3.05 3.08 9.34
C SER A 57 -3.05 3.63 10.76
N ALA A 58 -3.67 2.91 11.68
CA ALA A 58 -3.86 3.39 13.05
C ALA A 58 -2.53 3.63 13.79
N ASN A 59 -1.52 2.76 13.62
CA ASN A 59 -0.21 2.94 14.25
C ASN A 59 0.51 4.21 13.76
N GLN A 60 0.25 4.68 12.54
CA GLN A 60 0.80 5.94 12.04
C GLN A 60 0.27 7.20 12.76
N ILE A 61 -0.74 7.05 13.60
CA ILE A 61 -1.26 8.10 14.50
C ILE A 61 -1.20 7.69 15.97
N GLY A 62 -0.35 6.70 16.32
CA GLY A 62 -0.12 6.24 17.68
C GLY A 62 -1.25 5.41 18.29
N LEU A 63 -2.04 4.71 17.45
CA LEU A 63 -3.10 3.79 17.89
C LEU A 63 -2.77 2.38 17.40
N TYR A 64 -3.06 1.38 18.22
CA TYR A 64 -2.67 0.00 17.94
C TYR A 64 -3.83 -0.92 17.55
N GLU A 65 -4.96 -0.33 17.17
CA GLU A 65 -6.07 -1.09 16.60
C GLU A 65 -5.80 -1.45 15.13
N ARG A 66 -6.15 -2.66 14.72
CA ARG A 66 -6.01 -3.11 13.34
C ARG A 66 -7.05 -2.45 12.42
N VAL A 67 -6.86 -1.16 12.18
CA VAL A 67 -7.72 -0.29 11.36
C VAL A 67 -6.88 0.51 10.39
N LEU A 68 -7.32 0.57 9.13
CA LEU A 68 -6.80 1.50 8.15
C LEU A 68 -7.92 2.21 7.39
N VAL A 69 -7.60 3.34 6.78
CA VAL A 69 -8.49 4.08 5.88
C VAL A 69 -7.75 4.33 4.58
N LEU A 70 -8.39 4.02 3.45
CA LEU A 70 -7.90 4.40 2.13
C LEU A 70 -8.72 5.55 1.55
N ASN A 71 -8.04 6.38 0.78
CA ASN A 71 -8.62 7.52 0.08
C ASN A 71 -8.76 7.18 -1.41
N PHE A 72 -9.97 6.91 -1.81
CA PHE A 72 -10.33 6.65 -3.21
C PHE A 72 -10.88 7.95 -3.83
N ASN A 73 -10.01 8.80 -4.38
CA ASN A 73 -10.39 10.11 -4.98
C ASN A 73 -11.35 10.95 -4.10
N GLY A 74 -11.02 11.07 -2.82
CA GLY A 74 -11.85 11.81 -1.85
C GLY A 74 -12.94 10.97 -1.18
N SER A 75 -13.18 9.73 -1.63
CA SER A 75 -14.03 8.76 -0.94
C SER A 75 -13.22 7.97 0.07
N LEU A 76 -13.40 8.22 1.37
CA LEU A 76 -12.64 7.59 2.46
C LEU A 76 -13.33 6.31 2.94
N ARG A 77 -12.73 5.16 2.65
CA ARG A 77 -13.22 3.84 3.05
C ARG A 77 -12.39 3.27 4.19
N SER A 78 -13.07 2.75 5.20
CA SER A 78 -12.43 2.16 6.40
C SER A 78 -12.41 0.65 6.30
N PHE A 79 -11.29 0.06 6.71
CA PHE A 79 -11.05 -1.38 6.74
C PHE A 79 -10.64 -1.76 8.15
N ILE A 80 -11.43 -2.61 8.80
CA ILE A 80 -11.18 -3.10 10.16
C ILE A 80 -10.80 -4.56 10.07
N ASN A 81 -9.75 -4.97 10.75
CA ASN A 81 -9.18 -6.31 10.69
C ASN A 81 -8.97 -6.80 9.24
N PRO A 82 -8.35 -6.00 8.35
CA PRO A 82 -8.16 -6.40 6.97
C PRO A 82 -7.18 -7.57 6.88
N ILE A 83 -7.52 -8.55 6.01
CA ILE A 83 -6.69 -9.72 5.71
C ILE A 83 -6.66 -9.88 4.20
N ILE A 84 -5.46 -9.99 3.62
CA ILE A 84 -5.29 -10.41 2.22
C ILE A 84 -5.55 -11.90 2.15
N THR A 85 -6.57 -12.29 1.39
CA THR A 85 -7.02 -13.69 1.28
C THR A 85 -6.54 -14.36 -0.01
N ARG A 86 -6.18 -13.56 -1.01
CA ARG A 86 -5.64 -14.01 -2.28
C ARG A 86 -4.80 -12.89 -2.90
N VAL A 87 -3.78 -13.27 -3.64
CA VAL A 87 -2.92 -12.38 -4.42
C VAL A 87 -2.79 -12.89 -5.85
N ASP A 88 -2.43 -11.99 -6.78
CA ASP A 88 -2.21 -12.31 -8.17
C ASP A 88 -1.24 -11.28 -8.80
N GLY A 89 -0.30 -11.78 -9.60
CA GLY A 89 0.72 -10.99 -10.26
C GLY A 89 1.67 -10.25 -9.31
N PHE A 90 2.79 -9.80 -9.88
CA PHE A 90 3.78 -9.00 -9.16
C PHE A 90 4.18 -7.79 -9.98
N GLU A 91 4.52 -6.72 -9.31
CA GLU A 91 5.10 -5.52 -9.92
C GLU A 91 6.04 -4.80 -8.94
N LEU A 92 7.03 -4.11 -9.46
CA LEU A 92 7.85 -3.20 -8.69
C LEU A 92 7.07 -1.90 -8.47
N SER A 93 6.99 -1.47 -7.22
CA SER A 93 6.31 -0.25 -6.81
C SER A 93 7.32 0.73 -6.26
N ARG A 94 7.31 1.97 -6.76
CA ARG A 94 8.05 3.08 -6.15
C ARG A 94 7.13 3.70 -5.10
N GLU A 95 7.57 3.70 -3.85
CA GLU A 95 6.75 4.08 -2.71
C GLU A 95 7.43 5.12 -1.83
N THR A 96 6.62 6.00 -1.27
CA THR A 96 6.98 6.91 -0.19
C THR A 96 6.03 6.70 0.98
N CYS A 97 6.44 7.06 2.18
CA CYS A 97 5.63 6.94 3.38
C CYS A 97 5.69 8.23 4.21
N HIS A 98 4.54 8.74 4.64
CA HIS A 98 4.48 9.94 5.49
C HIS A 98 5.16 9.71 6.85
N SER A 99 5.26 8.46 7.31
CA SER A 99 5.97 8.09 8.53
C SER A 99 7.49 7.94 8.33
N ILE A 100 7.97 7.94 7.08
CA ILE A 100 9.39 7.89 6.71
C ILE A 100 9.63 9.03 5.72
N PRO A 101 9.65 10.29 6.17
CA PRO A 101 9.76 11.45 5.29
C PRO A 101 11.07 11.45 4.53
N ASP A 102 11.08 12.10 3.37
CA ASP A 102 12.24 12.35 2.52
C ASP A 102 12.95 11.10 1.97
N LYS A 103 12.31 9.94 2.07
CA LYS A 103 12.82 8.69 1.53
C LYS A 103 11.91 8.09 0.49
N THR A 104 12.51 7.47 -0.52
CA THR A 104 11.82 6.74 -1.58
C THR A 104 12.33 5.29 -1.61
N PHE A 105 11.43 4.38 -1.89
CA PHE A 105 11.72 2.95 -1.86
C PHE A 105 11.20 2.26 -3.12
N ILE A 106 11.87 1.17 -3.52
CA ILE A 106 11.36 0.19 -4.46
C ILE A 106 10.94 -1.04 -3.66
N ARG A 107 9.70 -1.44 -3.82
CA ARG A 107 9.09 -2.61 -3.18
C ARG A 107 8.42 -3.50 -4.22
N MET A 108 8.65 -4.82 -4.12
CA MET A 108 7.84 -5.76 -4.87
C MET A 108 6.45 -5.87 -4.23
N ARG A 109 5.40 -5.69 -5.05
CA ARG A 109 4.00 -5.76 -4.64
C ARG A 109 3.21 -6.71 -5.53
N ASN A 110 2.17 -7.31 -4.99
CA ASN A 110 1.21 -7.98 -5.83
C ASN A 110 0.39 -6.94 -6.61
N SER A 111 0.21 -7.15 -7.91
CA SER A 111 -0.54 -6.24 -8.78
C SER A 111 -2.04 -6.30 -8.52
N ARG A 112 -2.54 -7.42 -7.96
CA ARG A 112 -3.94 -7.62 -7.57
C ARG A 112 -4.04 -8.34 -6.22
N VAL A 113 -4.93 -7.88 -5.36
CA VAL A 113 -5.19 -8.49 -4.05
C VAL A 113 -6.67 -8.60 -3.77
N TRP A 114 -7.10 -9.68 -3.11
CA TRP A 114 -8.44 -9.82 -2.53
C TRP A 114 -8.33 -9.64 -1.02
N VAL A 115 -9.11 -8.71 -0.49
CA VAL A 115 -9.06 -8.35 0.93
C VAL A 115 -10.40 -8.59 1.57
N THR A 116 -10.43 -9.39 2.63
CA THR A 116 -11.59 -9.53 3.51
C THR A 116 -11.39 -8.66 4.74
N TYR A 117 -12.41 -7.92 5.13
CA TYR A 117 -12.37 -6.94 6.22
C TYR A 117 -13.74 -6.79 6.87
N GLN A 118 -13.77 -6.10 8.00
CA GLN A 118 -15.02 -5.69 8.65
C GLN A 118 -15.27 -4.21 8.43
N THR A 119 -16.54 -3.86 8.22
CA THR A 119 -16.98 -2.45 8.26
C THR A 119 -17.07 -1.94 9.70
N PRO A 120 -17.14 -0.61 9.94
CA PRO A 120 -17.36 -0.06 11.28
C PRO A 120 -18.65 -0.53 11.97
N LEU A 121 -19.57 -1.13 11.22
CA LEU A 121 -20.81 -1.75 11.72
C LEU A 121 -20.68 -3.25 11.98
N GLY A 122 -19.48 -3.82 11.81
CA GLY A 122 -19.21 -5.25 12.04
C GLY A 122 -19.59 -6.17 10.89
N LYS A 123 -20.06 -5.64 9.75
CA LYS A 123 -20.36 -6.47 8.57
C LYS A 123 -19.06 -6.91 7.92
N ILE A 124 -18.92 -8.20 7.62
CA ILE A 124 -17.81 -8.74 6.86
C ILE A 124 -18.05 -8.46 5.37
N GLU A 125 -17.05 -7.90 4.72
CA GLU A 125 -17.04 -7.61 3.29
C GLU A 125 -15.72 -8.07 2.68
N SER A 126 -15.74 -8.31 1.37
CA SER A 126 -14.54 -8.59 0.59
C SER A 126 -14.48 -7.63 -0.59
N VAL A 127 -13.26 -7.28 -0.99
CA VAL A 127 -12.99 -6.40 -2.14
C VAL A 127 -11.80 -6.93 -2.92
N GLU A 128 -11.88 -6.87 -4.22
CA GLU A 128 -10.75 -7.02 -5.13
C GLU A 128 -10.17 -5.64 -5.42
N LEU A 129 -8.85 -5.51 -5.32
CA LEU A 129 -8.11 -4.29 -5.60
C LEU A 129 -7.00 -4.60 -6.59
N ASN A 130 -6.73 -3.67 -7.51
CA ASN A 130 -5.65 -3.78 -8.49
C ASN A 130 -4.88 -2.45 -8.59
N GLY A 131 -3.73 -2.48 -9.29
CA GLY A 131 -2.90 -1.31 -9.53
C GLY A 131 -2.54 -0.56 -8.24
N VAL A 132 -2.64 0.76 -8.25
CA VAL A 132 -2.27 1.61 -7.10
C VAL A 132 -3.08 1.27 -5.84
N ALA A 133 -4.37 0.91 -5.97
CA ALA A 133 -5.21 0.55 -4.83
C ALA A 133 -4.70 -0.72 -4.13
N ALA A 134 -4.25 -1.73 -4.90
CA ALA A 134 -3.65 -2.93 -4.36
C ALA A 134 -2.33 -2.63 -3.62
N LYS A 135 -1.48 -1.77 -4.19
CA LYS A 135 -0.21 -1.36 -3.58
C LYS A 135 -0.42 -0.62 -2.26
N VAL A 136 -1.30 0.38 -2.28
CA VAL A 136 -1.62 1.19 -1.08
C VAL A 136 -2.24 0.32 0.02
N MET A 137 -3.12 -0.62 -0.33
CA MET A 137 -3.68 -1.58 0.63
C MET A 137 -2.58 -2.43 1.29
N GLN A 138 -1.68 -3.00 0.50
CA GLN A 138 -0.56 -3.81 0.99
C GLN A 138 0.36 -2.98 1.90
N HIS A 139 0.72 -1.75 1.49
CA HIS A 139 1.53 -0.82 2.28
C HIS A 139 0.91 -0.58 3.67
N HIS A 140 -0.40 -0.32 3.72
CA HIS A 140 -1.07 -0.05 4.99
C HIS A 140 -1.34 -1.30 5.82
N ILE A 141 -1.45 -2.48 5.22
CA ILE A 141 -1.48 -3.76 5.95
C ILE A 141 -0.10 -4.06 6.54
N ASP A 142 1.00 -3.80 5.79
CA ASP A 142 2.36 -3.91 6.33
C ASP A 142 2.50 -3.05 7.60
N HIS A 143 2.05 -1.79 7.58
CA HIS A 143 2.02 -0.95 8.78
C HIS A 143 1.25 -1.58 9.95
N LEU A 144 0.09 -2.18 9.70
CA LEU A 144 -0.69 -2.86 10.74
C LEU A 144 0.02 -4.11 11.28
N ASP A 145 0.92 -4.71 10.50
CA ASP A 145 1.74 -5.85 10.91
C ASP A 145 3.09 -5.42 11.50
N GLY A 146 3.33 -4.11 11.63
CA GLY A 146 4.58 -3.54 12.16
C GLY A 146 5.75 -3.60 11.17
N LEU A 147 5.48 -3.78 9.87
CA LEU A 147 6.49 -3.80 8.81
C LEU A 147 6.58 -2.43 8.15
N LEU A 148 7.79 -1.89 8.08
CA LEU A 148 8.06 -0.60 7.46
C LEU A 148 8.77 -0.79 6.11
N LEU A 149 8.65 0.20 5.22
CA LEU A 149 9.39 0.18 3.96
C LEU A 149 10.90 0.05 4.17
N SER A 150 11.44 0.66 5.21
CA SER A 150 12.85 0.56 5.59
C SER A 150 13.34 -0.86 5.89
N ASP A 151 12.42 -1.76 6.29
CA ASP A 151 12.78 -3.12 6.70
C ASP A 151 12.83 -4.10 5.53
N VAL A 152 12.02 -3.85 4.51
CA VAL A 152 11.65 -4.85 3.50
C VAL A 152 11.73 -4.35 2.05
N SER A 153 12.25 -3.13 1.83
CA SER A 153 12.32 -2.51 0.52
C SER A 153 13.72 -2.01 0.20
N LEU A 154 13.99 -1.79 -1.07
CA LEU A 154 15.20 -1.12 -1.51
C LEU A 154 15.01 0.40 -1.37
N GLU A 155 15.77 1.04 -0.49
CA GLU A 155 15.85 2.51 -0.43
C GLU A 155 16.62 3.03 -1.65
N ILE A 156 16.08 4.02 -2.33
CA ILE A 156 16.68 4.67 -3.49
C ILE A 156 16.82 6.17 -3.25
N ASP A 157 17.84 6.75 -3.85
CA ASP A 157 18.18 8.16 -3.73
C ASP A 157 18.33 8.83 -5.11
N GLU A 158 18.81 10.07 -5.11
CA GLU A 158 19.08 10.80 -6.35
C GLU A 158 20.19 10.17 -7.21
N GLU A 159 21.10 9.39 -6.65
CA GLU A 159 22.15 8.72 -7.42
C GLU A 159 21.54 7.57 -8.22
N PHE A 160 20.60 6.82 -7.62
CA PHE A 160 19.83 5.82 -8.35
C PHE A 160 19.04 6.43 -9.51
N ASP A 161 18.43 7.61 -9.32
CA ASP A 161 17.66 8.28 -10.38
C ASP A 161 18.56 8.79 -11.53
N LYS A 162 19.83 9.09 -11.25
CA LYS A 162 20.84 9.54 -12.23
C LYS A 162 21.63 8.40 -12.88
N ALA A 163 21.55 7.19 -12.32
CA ALA A 163 22.25 6.00 -12.81
C ALA A 163 21.78 5.60 -14.22
N THR A 164 22.61 4.89 -14.95
CA THR A 164 22.22 4.28 -16.24
C THR A 164 21.20 3.16 -16.03
N ASP A 165 20.54 2.76 -17.09
CA ASP A 165 19.56 1.68 -17.03
C ASP A 165 20.20 0.37 -16.58
N GLU A 166 21.41 0.07 -17.07
CA GLU A 166 22.17 -1.14 -16.68
C GLU A 166 22.53 -1.14 -15.19
N GLU A 167 22.95 0.01 -14.65
CA GLU A 167 23.27 0.13 -13.22
C GLU A 167 22.02 -0.04 -12.33
N ARG A 168 20.88 0.53 -12.75
CA ARG A 168 19.59 0.34 -12.05
C ARG A 168 19.13 -1.10 -12.08
N GLU A 169 19.26 -1.77 -13.25
CA GLU A 169 18.92 -3.20 -13.39
C GLU A 169 19.74 -4.07 -12.44
N GLU A 170 21.04 -3.80 -12.32
CA GLU A 170 21.91 -4.57 -11.43
C GLU A 170 21.50 -4.40 -9.96
N VAL A 171 21.20 -3.16 -9.53
CA VAL A 171 20.73 -2.87 -8.16
C VAL A 171 19.38 -3.53 -7.88
N ILE A 172 18.44 -3.44 -8.81
CA ILE A 172 17.13 -4.08 -8.67
C ILE A 172 17.27 -5.60 -8.63
N LYS A 173 18.13 -6.17 -9.47
CA LYS A 173 18.39 -7.61 -9.47
C LYS A 173 18.94 -8.08 -8.14
N MET A 174 19.93 -7.37 -7.56
CA MET A 174 20.46 -7.68 -6.23
C MET A 174 19.37 -7.62 -5.15
N TYR A 175 18.47 -6.63 -5.23
CA TYR A 175 17.33 -6.54 -4.31
C TYR A 175 16.40 -7.75 -4.44
N LEU A 176 16.04 -8.14 -5.66
CA LEU A 176 15.18 -9.29 -5.91
C LEU A 176 15.81 -10.61 -5.42
N GLU A 177 17.10 -10.78 -5.65
CA GLU A 177 17.88 -11.92 -5.13
C GLU A 177 17.90 -11.94 -3.58
N SER A 178 17.95 -10.77 -2.93
CA SER A 178 17.95 -10.67 -1.46
C SER A 178 16.63 -11.07 -0.81
N LEU A 179 15.54 -11.08 -1.57
CA LEU A 179 14.23 -11.51 -1.08
C LEU A 179 14.11 -13.04 -0.98
N ASP A 180 15.17 -13.79 -1.35
CA ASP A 180 15.21 -15.26 -1.43
C ASP A 180 14.07 -15.84 -2.30
N ILE A 181 13.51 -14.99 -3.18
CA ILE A 181 12.54 -15.38 -4.19
C ILE A 181 13.35 -15.91 -5.37
N SER A 182 13.42 -17.24 -5.48
CA SER A 182 14.06 -17.83 -6.63
C SER A 182 13.32 -17.45 -7.91
N ALA A 183 14.07 -17.25 -9.02
CA ALA A 183 13.45 -17.04 -10.32
C ALA A 183 12.45 -18.17 -10.68
N GLU A 184 12.62 -19.37 -10.08
CA GLU A 184 11.70 -20.49 -10.20
C GLU A 184 10.39 -20.30 -9.40
N GLU A 185 10.42 -19.64 -8.25
CA GLU A 185 9.21 -19.32 -7.48
C GLU A 185 8.42 -18.18 -8.12
N LEU A 186 9.11 -17.14 -8.60
CA LEU A 186 8.50 -16.12 -9.45
C LEU A 186 7.84 -16.74 -10.70
N THR A 187 8.50 -17.72 -11.34
CA THR A 187 7.94 -18.41 -12.50
C THR A 187 6.85 -19.42 -12.15
N LYS A 188 6.84 -20.03 -10.96
CA LYS A 188 5.80 -20.99 -10.55
C LYS A 188 4.49 -20.31 -10.20
N GLU A 189 4.50 -19.19 -9.51
CA GLU A 189 3.30 -18.41 -9.24
C GLU A 189 2.77 -17.71 -10.50
N VAL A 190 3.67 -17.28 -11.39
CA VAL A 190 3.33 -16.76 -12.73
C VAL A 190 2.76 -17.85 -13.65
N ASN A 191 3.22 -19.11 -13.54
CA ASN A 191 2.73 -20.25 -14.33
C ASN A 191 1.40 -20.83 -13.79
N ALA A 192 0.94 -20.42 -12.62
CA ALA A 192 -0.42 -20.71 -12.16
C ALA A 192 -1.47 -19.90 -12.95
N ASP A 193 -1.05 -18.84 -13.65
CA ASP A 193 -1.86 -18.10 -14.61
C ASP A 193 -1.52 -18.60 -16.03
N ALA A 194 -2.50 -19.17 -16.71
CA ALA A 194 -2.36 -20.07 -17.88
C ALA A 194 -1.63 -19.53 -19.15
N ASP A 195 -1.09 -18.31 -19.15
CA ASP A 195 -0.59 -17.67 -20.38
C ASP A 195 0.86 -17.15 -20.34
N GLY A 196 1.61 -17.26 -19.25
CA GLY A 196 3.00 -16.73 -19.16
C GLY A 196 3.10 -15.20 -19.43
N LYS A 197 1.98 -14.53 -19.50
CA LYS A 197 1.84 -13.12 -19.89
C LYS A 197 2.38 -12.18 -18.81
N GLN A 198 2.24 -12.56 -17.54
CA GLN A 198 2.59 -11.70 -16.41
C GLN A 198 4.10 -11.57 -16.20
N LEU A 199 4.89 -12.63 -16.45
CA LEU A 199 6.35 -12.52 -16.45
C LEU A 199 6.83 -11.65 -17.61
N ALA A 200 6.22 -11.83 -18.80
CA ALA A 200 6.50 -10.97 -19.94
C ALA A 200 6.07 -9.51 -19.69
N ASP A 201 4.99 -9.28 -18.95
CA ASP A 201 4.51 -7.96 -18.61
C ASP A 201 5.36 -7.34 -17.47
N ALA A 202 5.83 -8.12 -16.49
CA ALA A 202 6.81 -7.66 -15.50
C ALA A 202 8.16 -7.34 -16.13
N MET A 203 8.64 -8.18 -17.05
CA MET A 203 9.87 -7.90 -17.82
C MET A 203 9.71 -6.70 -18.76
N LYS A 204 8.56 -6.54 -19.42
CA LYS A 204 8.24 -5.34 -20.20
C LYS A 204 8.11 -4.10 -19.34
N PHE A 205 7.59 -4.22 -18.13
CA PHE A 205 7.52 -3.11 -17.16
C PHE A 205 8.94 -2.70 -16.75
N ILE A 206 9.81 -3.65 -16.41
CA ILE A 206 11.24 -3.40 -16.15
C ILE A 206 11.89 -2.74 -17.38
N GLU A 207 11.65 -3.27 -18.59
CA GLU A 207 12.13 -2.65 -19.82
C GLU A 207 11.54 -1.25 -20.06
N SER A 208 10.29 -0.99 -19.70
CA SER A 208 9.65 0.32 -19.89
C SER A 208 10.11 1.37 -18.88
N VAL A 209 10.38 0.95 -17.65
CA VAL A 209 11.04 1.79 -16.62
C VAL A 209 12.45 2.13 -17.10
N ASN A 210 13.18 1.16 -17.64
CA ASN A 210 14.53 1.33 -18.14
C ASN A 210 14.60 2.21 -19.41
N LYS A 211 13.56 2.21 -20.24
CA LYS A 211 13.47 3.09 -21.42
C LYS A 211 12.97 4.50 -21.11
N GLY A 212 12.68 4.81 -19.84
CA GLY A 212 12.09 6.09 -19.44
C GLY A 212 10.69 6.32 -20.03
N GLU A 213 10.06 5.27 -20.60
CA GLU A 213 8.71 5.32 -21.14
C GLU A 213 7.65 5.25 -20.06
N THR A 214 8.01 4.68 -18.90
CA THR A 214 7.19 4.67 -17.69
C THR A 214 7.87 5.54 -16.64
N VAL A 215 7.52 6.81 -16.61
CA VAL A 215 7.82 7.66 -15.45
C VAL A 215 6.93 7.14 -14.33
N VAL A 216 7.52 6.53 -13.31
CA VAL A 216 6.81 6.18 -12.08
C VAL A 216 6.69 7.46 -11.26
N GLU A 217 5.98 8.44 -11.80
CA GLU A 217 5.46 9.51 -10.98
C GLU A 217 4.41 8.91 -10.04
N SER A 218 4.24 9.51 -8.87
CA SER A 218 3.06 9.32 -8.03
C SER A 218 1.84 9.79 -8.85
N VAL A 219 1.39 8.94 -9.77
CA VAL A 219 0.28 9.26 -10.65
C VAL A 219 -0.98 9.26 -9.78
N PRO A 220 -1.68 10.40 -9.70
CA PRO A 220 -3.02 10.37 -9.16
C PRO A 220 -3.82 9.40 -10.03
N TYR A 221 -4.58 8.53 -9.39
CA TYR A 221 -5.47 7.57 -10.01
C TYR A 221 -6.17 8.13 -11.24
N THR A 222 -6.22 7.38 -12.33
CA THR A 222 -7.09 7.70 -13.45
C THR A 222 -8.54 7.42 -13.07
N ASP A 223 -9.49 8.24 -13.57
CA ASP A 223 -10.93 8.08 -13.28
C ASP A 223 -11.45 6.68 -13.69
N GLU A 224 -10.80 6.01 -14.66
CA GLU A 224 -11.16 4.67 -15.14
C GLU A 224 -10.85 3.57 -14.11
N GLU A 225 -9.74 3.63 -13.41
CA GLU A 225 -9.38 2.67 -12.35
C GLU A 225 -10.33 2.76 -11.15
N PHE A 226 -10.93 3.93 -10.95
CA PHE A 226 -11.89 4.21 -9.87
C PHE A 226 -13.32 3.81 -10.22
N GLU A 227 -13.73 3.96 -11.46
CA GLU A 227 -15.06 3.52 -11.89
C GLU A 227 -15.20 1.99 -11.80
N ALA A 228 -14.11 1.23 -12.03
CA ALA A 228 -14.10 -0.22 -11.84
C ALA A 228 -14.37 -0.65 -10.37
N LEU A 229 -14.08 0.22 -9.39
CA LEU A 229 -14.35 -0.04 -7.97
C LEU A 229 -15.80 0.29 -7.54
N LYS A 230 -16.58 0.98 -8.39
CA LYS A 230 -17.97 1.35 -8.11
C LYS A 230 -19.00 0.33 -8.58
N THR A 231 -18.60 -0.65 -9.40
CA THR A 231 -19.53 -1.55 -10.10
C THR A 231 -19.71 -2.93 -9.47
N ASN A 232 -19.36 -3.13 -8.20
CA ASN A 232 -19.74 -4.33 -7.43
C ASN A 232 -20.20 -3.97 -6.01
#